data_ad39f309e5c18c205ff614d9d7ce7854
#
_entry.id   ad39f309e5c18c205ff614d9d7ce7854
#
_cell.length_a   1.000
_cell.length_b   1.000
_cell.length_c   1.000
_cell.angle_alpha   90.00
_cell.angle_beta   90.00
_cell.angle_gamma   90.00
#
_symmetry.space_group_name_H-M   'P 1'
#
loop_
_entity.id
_entity.type
_entity.pdbx_description
1 polymer ?
#
loop_
_entity_poly.entity_id
_entity_poly.type
_entity_poly.pdbx_seq_one_letter_code
_entity_poly.pdbx_strand_id
1 'polypeptide(L)'
;MTKYVALLRGINVGGHNKLKMAELRDALQPLGLQNIRTYIQSGNILFESSESEERLQQQIQDTILTTFTITSTVIIRTADEFHSIVNNCPFPEQDLTDASATATGESLHVALLPVAPTEINSAKLLQYVSEKEGCIIKGRDVYLLFYDSIRNAKLSQHLHKLEVPATVRNWKTMMKLATMIDQ
;
A
#
# COMPACT_ATOMS: atom_id res chain seq x y z
N MET A 1 -5.73 -22.67 -2.84
CA MET A 1 -6.11 -21.32 -2.41
C MET A 1 -4.94 -20.36 -2.58
N THR A 2 -5.22 -19.15 -2.99
CA THR A 2 -4.21 -18.12 -3.17
C THR A 2 -4.07 -17.28 -1.90
N LYS A 3 -2.83 -16.99 -1.49
CA LYS A 3 -2.56 -16.05 -0.41
C LYS A 3 -2.59 -14.63 -0.95
N TYR A 4 -3.25 -13.74 -0.24
CA TYR A 4 -3.42 -12.34 -0.61
C TYR A 4 -3.01 -11.40 0.51
N VAL A 5 -2.61 -10.21 0.12
CA VAL A 5 -2.47 -9.04 1.00
C VAL A 5 -3.44 -7.97 0.52
N ALA A 6 -4.30 -7.50 1.41
CA ALA A 6 -5.18 -6.37 1.16
C ALA A 6 -4.72 -5.17 1.98
N LEU A 7 -4.67 -4.01 1.34
CA LEU A 7 -4.23 -2.76 1.92
C LEU A 7 -5.38 -1.76 1.82
N LEU A 8 -5.79 -1.23 2.97
CA LEU A 8 -6.91 -0.29 3.06
C LEU A 8 -6.39 1.15 2.98
N ARG A 9 -7.08 1.98 2.21
CA ARG A 9 -6.74 3.39 2.07
C ARG A 9 -7.49 4.23 3.10
N GLY A 10 -6.76 5.10 3.80
CA GLY A 10 -7.34 6.13 4.66
C GLY A 10 -7.98 5.63 5.95
N ILE A 11 -7.50 4.51 6.49
CA ILE A 11 -7.98 3.95 7.75
C ILE A 11 -7.10 4.44 8.91
N ASN A 12 -7.74 4.86 10.01
CA ASN A 12 -7.08 5.30 11.25
C ASN A 12 -6.07 6.44 11.01
N VAL A 13 -6.36 7.35 10.10
CA VAL A 13 -5.50 8.49 9.77
C VAL A 13 -6.09 9.78 10.32
N GLY A 14 -5.29 10.52 11.10
CA GLY A 14 -5.67 11.83 11.61
C GLY A 14 -6.96 11.85 12.43
N GLY A 15 -7.29 10.75 13.11
CA GLY A 15 -8.52 10.63 13.88
C GLY A 15 -9.76 10.34 13.02
N HIS A 16 -9.62 10.19 11.71
CA HIS A 16 -10.69 9.84 10.78
C HIS A 16 -10.71 8.33 10.48
N ASN A 17 -11.90 7.83 10.12
CA ASN A 17 -12.11 6.43 9.73
C ASN A 17 -11.52 5.45 10.75
N LYS A 18 -11.87 5.64 12.01
CA LYS A 18 -11.39 4.78 13.11
C LYS A 18 -12.00 3.38 12.96
N LEU A 19 -11.13 2.40 12.91
CA LEU A 19 -11.49 1.00 12.71
C LEU A 19 -10.53 0.11 13.50
N LYS A 20 -11.07 -0.64 14.44
CA LYS A 20 -10.27 -1.61 15.19
C LYS A 20 -10.03 -2.86 14.34
N MET A 21 -8.78 -3.32 14.29
CA MET A 21 -8.42 -4.48 13.48
C MET A 21 -9.12 -5.77 13.92
N ALA A 22 -9.39 -5.94 15.21
CA ALA A 22 -10.18 -7.08 15.68
C ALA A 22 -11.61 -7.08 15.13
N GLU A 23 -12.28 -5.93 15.15
CA GLU A 23 -13.63 -5.77 14.58
C GLU A 23 -13.63 -5.98 13.07
N LEU A 24 -12.59 -5.54 12.37
CA LEU A 24 -12.41 -5.76 10.95
C LEU A 24 -12.29 -7.26 10.63
N ARG A 25 -11.44 -8.00 11.38
CA ARG A 25 -11.31 -9.45 11.19
C ARG A 25 -12.64 -10.16 11.38
N ASP A 26 -13.39 -9.79 12.42
CA ASP A 26 -14.72 -10.38 12.71
C ASP A 26 -15.70 -10.11 11.57
N ALA A 27 -15.73 -8.89 11.04
CA ALA A 27 -16.59 -8.50 9.93
C ALA A 27 -16.26 -9.24 8.63
N LEU A 28 -15.01 -9.64 8.42
CA LEU A 28 -14.56 -10.34 7.23
C LEU A 28 -14.78 -11.86 7.29
N GLN A 29 -14.99 -12.43 8.47
CA GLN A 29 -15.23 -13.88 8.63
C GLN A 29 -16.34 -14.43 7.72
N PRO A 30 -17.52 -13.77 7.59
CA PRO A 30 -18.59 -14.30 6.74
C PRO A 30 -18.26 -14.37 5.25
N LEU A 31 -17.19 -13.74 4.79
CA LEU A 31 -16.76 -13.78 3.40
C LEU A 31 -16.08 -15.10 3.01
N GLY A 32 -15.87 -16.01 3.97
CA GLY A 32 -15.21 -17.29 3.71
C GLY A 32 -13.69 -17.19 3.52
N LEU A 33 -13.10 -16.06 3.86
CA LEU A 33 -11.64 -15.88 3.84
C LEU A 33 -11.00 -16.76 4.91
N GLN A 34 -9.87 -17.38 4.59
CA GLN A 34 -9.18 -18.25 5.53
C GLN A 34 -7.90 -17.60 6.07
N ASN A 35 -7.50 -17.99 7.27
CA ASN A 35 -6.28 -17.52 7.92
C ASN A 35 -6.15 -15.99 7.96
N ILE A 36 -7.24 -15.30 8.28
CA ILE A 36 -7.28 -13.84 8.34
C ILE A 36 -6.38 -13.34 9.46
N ARG A 37 -5.40 -12.52 9.08
CA ARG A 37 -4.48 -11.84 10.01
C ARG A 37 -4.40 -10.38 9.65
N THR A 38 -4.10 -9.53 10.62
CA THR A 38 -3.89 -8.10 10.41
C THR A 38 -2.55 -7.69 11.00
N TYR A 39 -1.98 -6.61 10.47
CA TYR A 39 -0.74 -6.04 10.96
C TYR A 39 -0.88 -4.53 11.10
N ILE A 40 -0.60 -4.01 12.30
CA ILE A 40 -0.75 -2.60 12.70
C ILE A 40 -2.11 -1.99 12.35
N GLN A 41 -2.31 -0.69 12.65
CA GLN A 41 -3.63 -0.06 12.56
C GLN A 41 -3.93 0.59 11.19
N SER A 42 -2.97 0.60 10.28
CA SER A 42 -3.15 1.26 8.97
C SER A 42 -4.01 0.47 7.97
N GLY A 43 -4.48 -0.73 8.37
CA GLY A 43 -5.34 -1.55 7.52
C GLY A 43 -4.56 -2.44 6.56
N ASN A 44 -3.82 -3.40 7.12
CA ASN A 44 -3.08 -4.41 6.36
C ASN A 44 -3.65 -5.78 6.74
N ILE A 45 -4.16 -6.51 5.76
CA ILE A 45 -4.87 -7.77 5.97
C ILE A 45 -4.20 -8.86 5.13
N LEU A 46 -3.89 -9.99 5.75
CA LEU A 46 -3.41 -11.18 5.08
C LEU A 46 -4.48 -12.26 5.19
N PHE A 47 -4.75 -12.96 4.11
CA PHE A 47 -5.76 -14.03 4.07
C PHE A 47 -5.54 -14.97 2.90
N GLU A 48 -6.29 -16.04 2.86
CA GLU A 48 -6.31 -16.99 1.75
C GLU A 48 -7.74 -17.07 1.18
N SER A 49 -7.83 -17.18 -0.14
CA SER A 49 -9.10 -17.31 -0.85
C SER A 49 -8.93 -18.00 -2.20
N SER A 50 -10.00 -18.58 -2.71
CA SER A 50 -10.11 -19.05 -4.10
C SER A 50 -10.77 -18.05 -5.04
N GLU A 51 -11.25 -16.93 -4.50
CA GLU A 51 -11.90 -15.88 -5.28
C GLU A 51 -10.89 -15.02 -6.04
N SER A 52 -11.36 -14.32 -7.08
CA SER A 52 -10.53 -13.38 -7.84
C SER A 52 -10.26 -12.10 -7.06
N GLU A 53 -9.20 -11.40 -7.46
CA GLU A 53 -8.83 -10.11 -6.87
C GLU A 53 -9.99 -9.11 -6.95
N GLU A 54 -10.65 -8.99 -8.10
CA GLU A 54 -11.74 -8.03 -8.31
C GLU A 54 -12.92 -8.31 -7.38
N ARG A 55 -13.26 -9.58 -7.23
CA ARG A 55 -14.36 -9.99 -6.35
C ARG A 55 -14.02 -9.75 -4.89
N LEU A 56 -12.82 -10.08 -4.47
CA LEU A 56 -12.32 -9.83 -3.12
C LEU A 56 -12.29 -8.34 -2.80
N GLN A 57 -11.81 -7.52 -3.72
CA GLN A 57 -11.81 -6.07 -3.57
C GLN A 57 -13.22 -5.54 -3.31
N GLN A 58 -14.17 -5.93 -4.15
CA GLN A 58 -15.58 -5.50 -4.00
C GLN A 58 -16.19 -5.97 -2.70
N GLN A 59 -16.04 -7.25 -2.35
CA GLN A 59 -16.59 -7.83 -1.13
C GLN A 59 -16.03 -7.16 0.12
N ILE A 60 -14.75 -6.90 0.18
CA ILE A 60 -14.12 -6.28 1.34
C ILE A 60 -14.54 -4.81 1.43
N GLN A 61 -14.58 -4.06 0.32
CA GLN A 61 -15.06 -2.69 0.30
C GLN A 61 -16.52 -2.58 0.77
N ASP A 62 -17.38 -3.44 0.28
CA ASP A 62 -18.80 -3.45 0.65
C ASP A 62 -19.00 -3.81 2.13
N THR A 63 -18.22 -4.77 2.64
CA THR A 63 -18.28 -5.16 4.05
C THR A 63 -17.87 -4.01 4.97
N ILE A 64 -16.80 -3.29 4.62
CA ILE A 64 -16.32 -2.14 5.39
C ILE A 64 -17.36 -1.01 5.36
N LEU A 65 -17.95 -0.74 4.21
CA LEU A 65 -18.99 0.28 4.07
C LEU A 65 -20.24 -0.09 4.87
N THR A 66 -20.72 -1.31 4.74
CA THR A 66 -21.96 -1.76 5.38
C THR A 66 -21.81 -1.87 6.90
N THR A 67 -20.69 -2.38 7.38
CA THR A 67 -20.47 -2.64 8.80
C THR A 67 -20.04 -1.40 9.57
N PHE A 68 -19.15 -0.59 8.99
CA PHE A 68 -18.48 0.52 9.68
C PHE A 68 -18.85 1.90 9.13
N THR A 69 -19.61 1.97 8.06
CA THR A 69 -19.96 3.22 7.37
C THR A 69 -18.70 3.98 6.88
N ILE A 70 -17.69 3.22 6.49
CA ILE A 70 -16.42 3.76 5.98
C ILE A 70 -16.29 3.41 4.50
N THR A 71 -16.05 4.42 3.67
CA THR A 71 -15.66 4.23 2.27
C THR A 71 -14.14 4.19 2.19
N SER A 72 -13.60 3.02 1.85
CA SER A 72 -12.16 2.83 1.70
C SER A 72 -11.87 2.07 0.42
N THR A 73 -10.95 2.57 -0.39
CA THR A 73 -10.42 1.80 -1.51
C THR A 73 -9.55 0.68 -0.97
N VAL A 74 -9.82 -0.54 -1.40
CA VAL A 74 -9.07 -1.74 -1.02
C VAL A 74 -8.15 -2.12 -2.18
N ILE A 75 -6.87 -2.24 -1.91
CA ILE A 75 -5.86 -2.60 -2.90
C ILE A 75 -5.35 -4.00 -2.55
N ILE A 76 -5.40 -4.90 -3.51
CA ILE A 76 -5.06 -6.32 -3.29
C ILE A 76 -3.84 -6.69 -4.14
N ARG A 77 -2.99 -7.54 -3.59
CA ARG A 77 -1.89 -8.20 -4.28
C ARG A 77 -1.87 -9.67 -3.87
N THR A 78 -1.55 -10.55 -4.80
CA THR A 78 -1.21 -11.93 -4.46
C THR A 78 0.12 -11.97 -3.70
N ALA A 79 0.38 -13.07 -3.02
CA ALA A 79 1.67 -13.29 -2.33
C ALA A 79 2.85 -13.13 -3.29
N ASP A 80 2.75 -13.70 -4.50
CA ASP A 80 3.82 -13.62 -5.51
C ASP A 80 4.06 -12.19 -5.98
N GLU A 81 2.99 -11.43 -6.25
CA GLU A 81 3.10 -10.01 -6.59
C GLU A 81 3.73 -9.20 -5.46
N PHE A 82 3.31 -9.48 -4.22
CA PHE A 82 3.84 -8.76 -3.06
C PHE A 82 5.32 -9.05 -2.83
N HIS A 83 5.73 -10.32 -2.94
CA HIS A 83 7.15 -10.69 -2.88
C HIS A 83 7.96 -10.05 -4.01
N SER A 84 7.39 -9.99 -5.22
CA SER A 84 8.04 -9.32 -6.35
C SER A 84 8.30 -7.83 -6.07
N ILE A 85 7.34 -7.14 -5.44
CA ILE A 85 7.51 -5.73 -5.06
C ILE A 85 8.69 -5.56 -4.11
N VAL A 86 8.78 -6.37 -3.05
CA VAL A 86 9.86 -6.22 -2.04
C VAL A 86 11.21 -6.74 -2.51
N ASN A 87 11.24 -7.71 -3.42
CA ASN A 87 12.48 -8.30 -3.92
C ASN A 87 13.09 -7.54 -5.10
N ASN A 88 12.34 -6.66 -5.75
CA ASN A 88 12.77 -5.95 -6.95
C ASN A 88 12.73 -4.42 -6.80
N CYS A 89 13.17 -3.91 -5.65
CA CYS A 89 13.29 -2.47 -5.45
C CYS A 89 14.19 -1.88 -6.54
N PRO A 90 13.68 -0.90 -7.31
CA PRO A 90 14.40 -0.41 -8.48
C PRO A 90 15.47 0.65 -8.19
N PHE A 91 15.52 1.18 -6.96
CA PHE A 91 16.53 2.17 -6.60
C PHE A 91 17.89 1.51 -6.38
N PRO A 92 18.99 2.14 -6.84
CA PRO A 92 20.35 1.70 -6.53
C PRO A 92 20.59 1.64 -5.01
N GLU A 93 21.36 0.67 -4.56
CA GLU A 93 21.68 0.50 -3.14
C GLU A 93 22.34 1.75 -2.53
N GLN A 94 23.17 2.44 -3.29
CA GLN A 94 23.80 3.68 -2.85
C GLN A 94 22.76 4.77 -2.55
N ASP A 95 21.76 4.93 -3.43
CA ASP A 95 20.69 5.90 -3.22
C ASP A 95 19.88 5.60 -1.96
N LEU A 96 19.59 4.31 -1.71
CA LEU A 96 18.90 3.88 -0.50
C LEU A 96 19.71 4.19 0.77
N THR A 97 21.01 3.95 0.73
CA THR A 97 21.91 4.24 1.84
C THR A 97 21.99 5.75 2.11
N ASP A 98 22.18 6.54 1.06
CA ASP A 98 22.28 7.99 1.17
C ASP A 98 20.98 8.61 1.71
N ALA A 99 19.83 8.19 1.19
CA ALA A 99 18.54 8.66 1.67
C ALA A 99 18.30 8.28 3.13
N SER A 100 18.61 7.06 3.51
CA SER A 100 18.46 6.59 4.89
C SER A 100 19.33 7.38 5.88
N ALA A 101 20.51 7.83 5.45
CA ALA A 101 21.41 8.61 6.30
C ALA A 101 20.89 10.01 6.65
N THR A 102 20.06 10.61 5.81
CA THR A 102 19.57 11.99 5.96
C THR A 102 18.09 12.09 6.28
N ALA A 103 17.30 11.05 6.00
CA ALA A 103 15.86 11.07 6.17
C ALA A 103 15.43 11.19 7.64
N THR A 104 14.36 11.94 7.86
CA THR A 104 13.61 11.91 9.11
C THR A 104 12.51 10.87 8.97
N GLY A 105 12.64 9.75 9.69
CA GLY A 105 11.75 8.59 9.56
C GLY A 105 12.16 7.66 8.42
N GLU A 106 11.24 6.86 7.93
CA GLU A 106 11.49 5.92 6.84
C GLU A 106 11.73 6.67 5.52
N SER A 107 12.80 6.31 4.81
CA SER A 107 13.14 6.95 3.53
C SER A 107 12.43 6.32 2.34
N LEU A 108 12.26 5.01 2.34
CA LEU A 108 11.65 4.26 1.24
C LEU A 108 10.19 3.93 1.53
N HIS A 109 9.32 4.24 0.57
CA HIS A 109 7.89 3.95 0.61
C HIS A 109 7.44 3.34 -0.71
N VAL A 110 6.32 2.63 -0.67
CA VAL A 110 5.62 2.16 -1.87
C VAL A 110 4.20 2.69 -1.82
N ALA A 111 3.76 3.33 -2.89
CA ALA A 111 2.37 3.64 -3.13
C ALA A 111 1.79 2.54 -4.03
N LEU A 112 0.79 1.83 -3.52
CA LEU A 112 0.12 0.75 -4.23
C LEU A 112 -1.18 1.27 -4.83
N LEU A 113 -1.42 0.93 -6.08
CA LEU A 113 -2.59 1.36 -6.86
C LEU A 113 -3.43 0.15 -7.25
N PRO A 114 -4.76 0.30 -7.39
CA PRO A 114 -5.59 -0.80 -7.89
C PRO A 114 -5.35 -1.10 -9.36
N VAL A 115 -4.98 -0.09 -10.14
CA VAL A 115 -4.66 -0.20 -11.58
C VAL A 115 -3.45 0.66 -11.91
N ALA A 116 -2.74 0.33 -12.99
CA ALA A 116 -1.62 1.13 -13.45
C ALA A 116 -2.09 2.53 -13.90
N PRO A 117 -1.35 3.60 -13.58
CA PRO A 117 -1.66 4.93 -14.08
C PRO A 117 -1.33 5.03 -15.57
N THR A 118 -1.93 6.00 -16.27
CA THR A 118 -1.58 6.28 -17.64
C THR A 118 -0.17 6.88 -17.74
N GLU A 119 0.46 6.79 -18.91
CA GLU A 119 1.77 7.41 -19.14
C GLU A 119 1.71 8.93 -18.96
N ILE A 120 0.63 9.56 -19.38
CA ILE A 120 0.41 11.01 -19.24
C ILE A 120 0.37 11.39 -17.76
N ASN A 121 -0.40 10.69 -16.95
CA ASN A 121 -0.52 10.97 -15.52
C ASN A 121 0.76 10.62 -14.77
N SER A 122 1.43 9.54 -15.16
CA SER A 122 2.76 9.19 -14.62
C SER A 122 3.76 10.33 -14.84
N ALA A 123 3.80 10.90 -16.04
CA ALA A 123 4.67 12.04 -16.37
C ALA A 123 4.36 13.27 -15.51
N LYS A 124 3.10 13.52 -15.19
CA LYS A 124 2.70 14.63 -14.30
C LYS A 124 3.29 14.47 -12.90
N LEU A 125 3.30 13.26 -12.36
CA LEU A 125 3.90 13.01 -11.04
C LEU A 125 5.44 13.10 -11.11
N LEU A 126 6.05 12.53 -12.13
CA LEU A 126 7.51 12.48 -12.28
C LEU A 126 8.15 13.87 -12.42
N GLN A 127 7.39 14.92 -12.73
CA GLN A 127 7.88 16.30 -12.71
C GLN A 127 8.37 16.76 -11.35
N TYR A 128 7.93 16.11 -10.28
CA TYR A 128 8.31 16.46 -8.90
C TYR A 128 9.53 15.69 -8.39
N VAL A 129 10.12 14.84 -9.21
CA VAL A 129 11.40 14.19 -8.90
C VAL A 129 12.49 15.24 -8.80
N SER A 130 13.34 15.12 -7.77
CA SER A 130 14.45 16.02 -7.52
C SER A 130 15.64 15.25 -6.93
N GLU A 131 16.71 15.96 -6.58
CA GLU A 131 17.85 15.35 -5.89
C GLU A 131 17.48 14.77 -4.52
N LYS A 132 16.38 15.24 -3.92
CA LYS A 132 15.92 14.82 -2.59
C LYS A 132 14.67 13.94 -2.59
N GLU A 133 14.07 13.72 -3.75
CA GLU A 133 12.85 12.94 -3.89
C GLU A 133 12.90 12.10 -5.16
N GLY A 134 12.98 10.79 -5.00
CA GLY A 134 12.98 9.83 -6.08
C GLY A 134 11.62 9.16 -6.27
N CYS A 135 11.27 8.85 -7.51
CA CYS A 135 10.04 8.14 -7.87
C CYS A 135 10.28 7.24 -9.06
N ILE A 136 9.95 5.97 -8.91
CA ILE A 136 10.00 5.00 -10.01
C ILE A 136 8.67 4.25 -10.04
N ILE A 137 7.99 4.28 -11.18
CA ILE A 137 6.69 3.65 -11.39
C ILE A 137 6.88 2.34 -12.13
N LYS A 138 6.41 1.25 -11.53
CA LYS A 138 6.42 -0.09 -12.14
C LYS A 138 5.00 -0.66 -12.12
N GLY A 139 4.32 -0.62 -13.28
CA GLY A 139 2.95 -1.10 -13.37
C GLY A 139 2.04 -0.31 -12.43
N ARG A 140 1.45 -0.99 -11.47
CA ARG A 140 0.56 -0.38 -10.46
C ARG A 140 1.23 -0.17 -9.09
N ASP A 141 2.56 -0.18 -9.07
CA ASP A 141 3.36 0.05 -7.86
C ASP A 141 4.30 1.23 -8.07
N VAL A 142 4.30 2.17 -7.14
CA VAL A 142 5.07 3.40 -7.21
C VAL A 142 6.06 3.44 -6.05
N TYR A 143 7.35 3.32 -6.35
CA TYR A 143 8.41 3.42 -5.36
C TYR A 143 8.80 4.87 -5.15
N LEU A 144 8.82 5.29 -3.90
CA LEU A 144 9.10 6.67 -3.48
C LEU A 144 10.28 6.68 -2.52
N LEU A 145 11.30 7.48 -2.81
CA LEU A 145 12.48 7.61 -1.97
C LEU A 145 12.65 9.05 -1.52
N PHE A 146 12.69 9.26 -0.20
CA PHE A 146 12.78 10.58 0.41
C PHE A 146 14.09 10.72 1.17
N TYR A 147 14.87 11.75 0.82
CA TYR A 147 16.13 12.09 1.50
C TYR A 147 15.91 12.98 2.73
N ASP A 148 14.70 13.50 2.91
CA ASP A 148 14.30 14.29 4.08
C ASP A 148 13.06 13.63 4.73
N SER A 149 11.86 14.16 4.52
CA SER A 149 10.62 13.61 5.11
C SER A 149 9.52 13.51 4.07
N ILE A 150 8.77 12.39 4.12
CA ILE A 150 7.57 12.22 3.30
C ILE A 150 6.52 13.30 3.57
N ARG A 151 6.45 13.83 4.80
CA ARG A 151 5.40 14.78 5.22
C ARG A 151 5.43 16.08 4.42
N ASN A 152 6.61 16.56 4.06
CA ASN A 152 6.80 17.83 3.35
C ASN A 152 7.22 17.61 1.88
N ALA A 153 7.17 16.37 1.42
CA ALA A 153 7.63 16.01 0.09
C ALA A 153 6.62 16.41 -0.98
N LYS A 154 7.12 16.93 -2.11
CA LYS A 154 6.27 17.29 -3.24
C LYS A 154 5.63 16.07 -3.89
N LEU A 155 6.37 14.97 -4.01
CA LEU A 155 5.84 13.72 -4.57
C LEU A 155 4.64 13.21 -3.78
N SER A 156 4.72 13.20 -2.44
CA SER A 156 3.60 12.76 -1.61
C SER A 156 2.39 13.68 -1.71
N GLN A 157 2.61 14.99 -1.82
CA GLN A 157 1.54 15.97 -1.98
C GLN A 157 0.86 15.90 -3.35
N HIS A 158 1.54 15.37 -4.37
CA HIS A 158 1.08 15.33 -5.75
C HIS A 158 0.76 13.93 -6.26
N LEU A 159 0.69 12.92 -5.39
CA LEU A 159 0.28 11.56 -5.77
C LEU A 159 -1.08 11.54 -6.48
N HIS A 160 -1.99 12.47 -6.14
CA HIS A 160 -3.28 12.61 -6.80
C HIS A 160 -3.19 12.91 -8.30
N LYS A 161 -2.03 13.38 -8.80
CA LYS A 161 -1.80 13.58 -10.24
C LYS A 161 -1.85 12.28 -11.04
N LEU A 162 -1.70 11.14 -10.38
CA LEU A 162 -1.87 9.84 -11.03
C LEU A 162 -3.32 9.56 -11.41
N GLU A 163 -4.29 10.25 -10.80
CA GLU A 163 -5.74 10.07 -10.98
C GLU A 163 -6.20 8.62 -10.70
N VAL A 164 -5.45 7.92 -9.87
CA VAL A 164 -5.76 6.58 -9.37
C VAL A 164 -5.58 6.60 -7.86
N PRO A 165 -6.52 6.05 -7.08
CA PRO A 165 -6.37 5.98 -5.63
C PRO A 165 -5.09 5.25 -5.25
N ALA A 166 -4.31 5.83 -4.34
CA ALA A 166 -3.08 5.21 -3.87
C ALA A 166 -3.11 5.03 -2.35
N THR A 167 -2.60 3.91 -1.87
CA THR A 167 -2.29 3.74 -0.45
C THR A 167 -0.78 3.58 -0.28
N VAL A 168 -0.22 4.32 0.66
CA VAL A 168 1.24 4.37 0.87
C VAL A 168 1.60 3.56 2.09
N ARG A 169 2.64 2.73 1.96
CA ARG A 169 3.25 1.98 3.07
C ARG A 169 4.75 2.23 3.09
N ASN A 170 5.32 2.39 4.28
CA ASN A 170 6.77 2.46 4.40
C ASN A 170 7.40 1.07 4.20
N TRP A 171 8.69 1.07 3.87
CA TRP A 171 9.40 -0.17 3.53
C TRP A 171 9.45 -1.18 4.68
N LYS A 172 9.55 -0.70 5.92
CA LYS A 172 9.51 -1.56 7.10
C LYS A 172 8.20 -2.36 7.18
N THR A 173 7.07 -1.72 6.91
CA THR A 173 5.76 -2.38 6.86
C THR A 173 5.70 -3.37 5.69
N MET A 174 6.20 -2.99 4.51
CA MET A 174 6.24 -3.87 3.34
C MET A 174 7.04 -5.14 3.62
N MET A 175 8.22 -5.01 4.20
CA MET A 175 9.07 -6.14 4.56
C MET A 175 8.44 -7.04 5.62
N LYS A 176 7.78 -6.46 6.61
CA LYS A 176 7.08 -7.22 7.65
C LYS A 176 5.91 -8.02 7.07
N LEU A 177 5.12 -7.42 6.19
CA LEU A 177 4.03 -8.12 5.52
C LEU A 177 4.55 -9.27 4.65
N ALA A 178 5.63 -9.07 3.92
CA ALA A 178 6.27 -10.14 3.13
C ALA A 178 6.68 -11.32 4.02
N THR A 179 7.27 -11.05 5.18
CA THR A 179 7.62 -12.09 6.17
C THR A 179 6.38 -12.83 6.68
N MET A 180 5.30 -12.10 6.96
CA MET A 180 4.04 -12.69 7.46
C MET A 180 3.35 -13.59 6.43
N ILE A 181 3.48 -13.31 5.14
CA ILE A 181 2.94 -14.15 4.07
C ILE A 181 3.52 -15.57 4.15
N ASP A 182 4.80 -15.69 4.52
CA ASP A 182 5.52 -16.95 4.56
C ASP A 182 5.24 -17.79 5.83
N GLN A 183 4.59 -17.19 6.79
CA GLN A 183 4.15 -17.85 8.03
C GLN A 183 2.77 -18.52 7.86
#